data_b5d4e78183924fc0b34c74a540d6c790
#
_entry.id   b5d4e78183924fc0b34c74a540d6c790
#
_cell.length_a   1.000
_cell.length_b   1.000
_cell.length_c   1.000
_cell.angle_alpha   90.00
_cell.angle_beta   90.00
_cell.angle_gamma   90.00
#
_symmetry.space_group_name_H-M   'P 1'
#
loop_
_entity.id
_entity.type
_entity.pdbx_description
1 polymer ?
#
loop_
_entity_poly.entity_id
_entity_poly.type
_entity_poly.pdbx_seq_one_letter_code
_entity_poly.pdbx_strand_id
1 'polypeptide(L)'
;MLFRSGFQIATCCLHANFIFIICHHISHYRSDGCLCLSDIGTTCADGASFELTKLELGSGKLYAGAAADLIGKGSNFTARIGYLGQGEQRLDMNYVARHRGKKTTCEMDSTGVLAGKAFKLFRGSIDLLPGGSGAKGQEQENVLLLGDGVVNQTIPLILCGEEDVEGNHGATIGRLDEKMLFYLASRGIPEEAARSLLARARIEAVVDLLPEALAEEAHKFMEAHTDEL
;
A
#
# COMPACT_ATOMS: atom_id res chain seq x y z
N MET A 1 -20.89 -14.36 -2.25
CA MET A 1 -21.85 -13.72 -3.18
C MET A 1 -21.10 -13.32 -4.44
N LEU A 2 -21.27 -14.05 -5.55
CA LEU A 2 -20.56 -13.79 -6.79
C LEU A 2 -21.25 -12.64 -7.53
N PHE A 3 -20.70 -11.43 -7.45
CA PHE A 3 -21.16 -10.33 -8.28
C PHE A 3 -20.57 -10.46 -9.69
N ARG A 4 -21.41 -10.68 -10.68
CA ARG A 4 -21.06 -10.70 -12.12
C ARG A 4 -21.04 -9.29 -12.77
N SER A 5 -21.12 -8.23 -12.01
CA SER A 5 -21.05 -6.85 -12.53
C SER A 5 -19.79 -6.17 -12.03
N GLY A 6 -18.99 -5.64 -12.94
CA GLY A 6 -17.64 -5.12 -12.72
C GLY A 6 -17.49 -3.87 -11.84
N PHE A 7 -18.31 -3.73 -10.78
CA PHE A 7 -18.24 -2.58 -9.88
C PHE A 7 -18.35 -3.00 -8.42
N GLN A 8 -17.39 -2.60 -7.59
CA GLN A 8 -17.43 -2.84 -6.14
C GLN A 8 -17.01 -1.59 -5.36
N ILE A 9 -17.75 -1.30 -4.29
CA ILE A 9 -17.45 -0.25 -3.33
C ILE A 9 -17.30 -0.87 -1.96
N ALA A 10 -16.17 -0.60 -1.29
CA ALA A 10 -15.97 -0.89 0.12
C ALA A 10 -15.56 0.41 0.82
N THR A 11 -16.38 0.88 1.76
CA THR A 11 -16.07 2.05 2.59
C THR A 11 -16.24 1.67 4.05
N CYS A 12 -15.24 1.96 4.87
CA CYS A 12 -15.28 1.71 6.30
C CYS A 12 -14.90 2.99 7.07
N CYS A 13 -15.69 3.36 8.07
CA CYS A 13 -15.37 4.45 8.99
C CYS A 13 -15.20 3.90 10.41
N LEU A 14 -14.05 4.15 11.02
CA LEU A 14 -13.68 3.64 12.33
C LEU A 14 -13.42 4.78 13.32
N HIS A 15 -13.90 4.64 14.55
CA HIS A 15 -13.58 5.56 15.65
C HIS A 15 -12.81 4.82 16.74
N ALA A 16 -11.55 5.21 16.95
CA ALA A 16 -10.69 4.65 17.98
C ALA A 16 -10.74 5.55 19.23
N ASN A 17 -11.61 5.21 20.20
CA ASN A 17 -11.65 5.80 21.52
C ASN A 17 -10.93 4.88 22.51
N PHE A 18 -9.71 5.19 22.92
CA PHE A 18 -8.88 4.44 23.88
C PHE A 18 -8.51 3.01 23.46
N ILE A 19 -8.51 2.68 22.18
CA ILE A 19 -8.39 1.30 21.73
C ILE A 19 -7.37 1.23 20.58
N PHE A 20 -6.69 0.11 20.55
CA PHE A 20 -5.91 -0.36 19.45
C PHE A 20 -6.84 -1.00 18.42
N ILE A 21 -6.88 -0.45 17.21
CA ILE A 21 -7.63 -1.02 16.09
C ILE A 21 -6.66 -1.57 15.06
N ILE A 22 -6.82 -2.84 14.72
CA ILE A 22 -6.14 -3.49 13.61
C ILE A 22 -7.15 -3.73 12.50
N CYS A 23 -6.83 -3.27 11.30
CA CYS A 23 -7.62 -3.52 10.11
C CYS A 23 -6.75 -4.23 9.07
N HIS A 24 -7.16 -5.43 8.66
CA HIS A 24 -6.56 -6.14 7.55
C HIS A 24 -7.54 -6.15 6.38
N HIS A 25 -7.07 -5.79 5.20
CA HIS A 25 -7.91 -5.70 4.01
C HIS A 25 -7.17 -6.22 2.78
N ILE A 26 -7.83 -7.10 2.04
CA ILE A 26 -7.36 -7.56 0.73
C ILE A 26 -8.39 -7.20 -0.33
N SER A 27 -7.94 -6.53 -1.39
CA SER A 27 -8.70 -6.34 -2.61
C SER A 27 -8.13 -7.28 -3.67
N HIS A 28 -8.84 -8.33 -4.00
CA HIS A 28 -8.43 -9.25 -5.06
C HIS A 28 -9.59 -9.50 -6.04
N TYR A 29 -9.47 -9.01 -7.24
CA TYR A 29 -10.51 -9.10 -8.26
C TYR A 29 -9.95 -9.68 -9.56
N ARG A 30 -10.59 -10.72 -10.06
CA ARG A 30 -10.11 -11.55 -11.17
C ARG A 30 -10.48 -11.04 -12.58
N SER A 31 -11.01 -9.83 -12.72
CA SER A 31 -11.46 -9.38 -14.03
C SER A 31 -10.85 -8.04 -14.39
N ASP A 32 -10.22 -7.98 -15.55
CA ASP A 32 -9.64 -6.75 -16.14
C ASP A 32 -10.68 -5.65 -16.38
N GLY A 33 -11.95 -6.01 -16.45
CA GLY A 33 -13.07 -5.05 -16.54
C GLY A 33 -13.61 -4.58 -15.19
N CYS A 34 -13.07 -5.03 -14.07
CA CYS A 34 -13.56 -4.66 -12.75
C CYS A 34 -13.09 -3.27 -12.33
N LEU A 35 -14.01 -2.45 -11.82
CA LEU A 35 -13.72 -1.22 -11.09
C LEU A 35 -13.88 -1.47 -9.60
N CYS A 36 -12.81 -1.24 -8.83
CA CYS A 36 -12.81 -1.32 -7.38
C CYS A 36 -12.64 0.06 -6.75
N LEU A 37 -13.49 0.38 -5.78
CA LEU A 37 -13.38 1.53 -4.89
C LEU A 37 -13.26 1.01 -3.45
N SER A 38 -12.16 1.33 -2.76
CA SER A 38 -11.90 0.86 -1.40
C SER A 38 -11.28 1.97 -0.58
N ASP A 39 -12.03 2.52 0.39
CA ASP A 39 -11.56 3.60 1.24
C ASP A 39 -11.85 3.33 2.72
N ILE A 40 -10.90 3.69 3.59
CA ILE A 40 -10.98 3.49 5.03
C ILE A 40 -10.69 4.80 5.74
N GLY A 41 -11.67 5.29 6.51
CA GLY A 41 -11.51 6.49 7.34
C GLY A 41 -11.43 6.13 8.83
N THR A 42 -10.51 6.77 9.56
CA THR A 42 -10.43 6.62 11.02
C THR A 42 -10.18 7.94 11.73
N THR A 43 -10.65 8.02 12.98
CA THR A 43 -10.34 9.11 13.91
C THR A 43 -9.76 8.51 15.18
N CYS A 44 -8.56 8.94 15.58
CA CYS A 44 -7.85 8.45 16.75
C CYS A 44 -7.87 9.46 17.88
N ALA A 45 -8.47 9.10 19.03
CA ALA A 45 -8.50 9.86 20.27
C ALA A 45 -7.15 9.76 21.02
N ASP A 46 -7.07 10.33 22.23
CA ASP A 46 -5.86 10.34 23.05
C ASP A 46 -5.29 8.92 23.26
N GLY A 47 -4.03 8.73 22.87
CA GLY A 47 -3.31 7.47 23.01
C GLY A 47 -3.84 6.31 22.13
N ALA A 48 -4.82 6.56 21.28
CA ALA A 48 -5.34 5.53 20.41
C ALA A 48 -4.38 5.20 19.26
N SER A 49 -4.33 3.92 18.86
CA SER A 49 -3.54 3.45 17.73
C SER A 49 -4.43 2.79 16.67
N PHE A 50 -4.16 3.10 15.43
CA PHE A 50 -4.75 2.45 14.27
C PHE A 50 -3.66 1.80 13.41
N GLU A 51 -3.74 0.50 13.22
CA GLU A 51 -2.87 -0.25 12.33
C GLU A 51 -3.67 -0.76 11.13
N LEU A 52 -3.20 -0.48 9.94
CA LEU A 52 -3.77 -0.91 8.68
C LEU A 52 -2.76 -1.75 7.90
N THR A 53 -3.11 -3.01 7.61
CA THR A 53 -2.43 -3.80 6.58
C THR A 53 -3.37 -3.93 5.40
N LYS A 54 -2.96 -3.43 4.25
CA LYS A 54 -3.77 -3.41 3.04
C LYS A 54 -3.03 -4.02 1.87
N LEU A 55 -3.64 -5.00 1.20
CA LEU A 55 -3.08 -5.68 0.05
C LEU A 55 -4.01 -5.51 -1.15
N GLU A 56 -3.50 -4.88 -2.20
CA GLU A 56 -4.24 -4.58 -3.42
C GLU A 56 -3.75 -5.47 -4.57
N LEU A 57 -4.56 -6.48 -4.89
CA LEU A 57 -4.26 -7.49 -5.90
C LEU A 57 -5.35 -7.55 -6.96
N GLY A 58 -5.00 -7.34 -8.21
CA GLY A 58 -5.95 -7.42 -9.33
C GLY A 58 -6.76 -6.14 -9.55
N SER A 59 -7.93 -6.30 -10.17
CA SER A 59 -8.84 -5.31 -10.73
C SER A 59 -8.29 -4.51 -11.93
N GLY A 60 -9.15 -4.25 -12.93
CA GLY A 60 -8.76 -3.42 -14.09
C GLY A 60 -8.52 -1.96 -13.70
N LYS A 61 -9.35 -1.43 -12.79
CA LYS A 61 -9.17 -0.09 -12.21
C LYS A 61 -9.42 -0.14 -10.71
N LEU A 62 -8.40 0.27 -9.94
CA LEU A 62 -8.45 0.37 -8.50
C LEU A 62 -8.35 1.85 -8.09
N TYR A 63 -9.29 2.28 -7.26
CA TYR A 63 -9.20 3.51 -6.48
C TYR A 63 -9.26 3.14 -5.01
N ALA A 64 -8.13 3.25 -4.32
CA ALA A 64 -8.00 2.78 -2.96
C ALA A 64 -7.34 3.83 -2.06
N GLY A 65 -7.64 3.76 -0.77
CA GLY A 65 -7.00 4.67 0.16
C GLY A 65 -7.31 4.39 1.61
N ALA A 66 -6.71 5.23 2.44
CA ALA A 66 -7.07 5.36 3.84
C ALA A 66 -6.75 6.78 4.34
N ALA A 67 -7.54 7.26 5.28
CA ALA A 67 -7.30 8.52 5.97
C ALA A 67 -7.39 8.34 7.48
N ALA A 68 -6.38 8.82 8.22
CA ALA A 68 -6.35 8.83 9.67
C ALA A 68 -6.32 10.27 10.19
N ASP A 69 -7.35 10.68 10.93
CA ASP A 69 -7.36 11.91 11.70
C ASP A 69 -6.85 11.63 13.13
N LEU A 70 -5.61 12.02 13.40
CA LEU A 70 -4.93 11.87 14.69
C LEU A 70 -5.27 13.09 15.58
N ILE A 71 -6.47 13.07 16.14
CA ILE A 71 -7.00 14.21 16.91
C ILE A 71 -6.53 14.22 18.37
N GLY A 72 -6.25 13.04 18.91
CA GLY A 72 -5.85 12.88 20.30
C GLY A 72 -4.34 12.98 20.50
N LYS A 73 -3.95 13.42 21.70
CA LYS A 73 -2.53 13.48 22.10
C LYS A 73 -1.92 12.08 22.12
N GLY A 74 -0.79 11.91 21.43
CA GLY A 74 -0.06 10.64 21.39
C GLY A 74 -0.75 9.53 20.61
N SER A 75 -1.73 9.88 19.77
CA SER A 75 -2.33 8.90 18.87
C SER A 75 -1.38 8.51 17.74
N ASN A 76 -1.58 7.30 17.21
CA ASN A 76 -0.68 6.70 16.24
C ASN A 76 -1.45 6.11 15.04
N PHE A 77 -0.86 6.21 13.86
CA PHE A 77 -1.31 5.53 12.65
C PHE A 77 -0.15 4.79 12.00
N THR A 78 -0.33 3.50 11.74
CA THR A 78 0.62 2.67 11.01
C THR A 78 -0.08 2.05 9.82
N ALA A 79 0.44 2.23 8.61
CA ALA A 79 -0.06 1.60 7.40
C ALA A 79 1.03 0.77 6.72
N ARG A 80 0.69 -0.48 6.39
CA ARG A 80 1.50 -1.40 5.60
C ARG A 80 0.71 -1.75 4.34
N ILE A 81 1.20 -1.30 3.20
CA ILE A 81 0.47 -1.37 1.92
C ILE A 81 1.27 -2.24 0.94
N GLY A 82 0.66 -3.30 0.45
CA GLY A 82 1.17 -4.12 -0.64
C GLY A 82 0.32 -3.92 -1.90
N TYR A 83 0.94 -3.90 -3.07
CA TYR A 83 0.18 -3.85 -4.32
C TYR A 83 0.90 -4.58 -5.47
N LEU A 84 0.09 -5.15 -6.36
CA LEU A 84 0.53 -5.78 -7.60
C LEU A 84 -0.28 -5.21 -8.77
N GLY A 85 0.39 -4.55 -9.70
CA GLY A 85 -0.21 -4.05 -10.94
C GLY A 85 0.37 -4.77 -12.15
N GLN A 86 -0.50 -5.30 -13.03
CA GLN A 86 -0.13 -6.10 -14.19
C GLN A 86 -0.93 -5.68 -15.44
N GLY A 87 -0.46 -6.12 -16.61
CA GLY A 87 -1.16 -5.86 -17.87
C GLY A 87 -1.43 -4.38 -18.09
N GLU A 88 -2.68 -3.98 -18.27
CA GLU A 88 -3.11 -2.58 -18.43
C GLU A 88 -3.87 -2.03 -17.21
N GLN A 89 -3.68 -2.63 -16.05
CA GLN A 89 -4.32 -2.24 -14.80
C GLN A 89 -3.94 -0.80 -14.39
N ARG A 90 -4.90 -0.13 -13.74
CA ARG A 90 -4.71 1.22 -13.21
C ARG A 90 -4.97 1.23 -11.71
N LEU A 91 -3.93 1.55 -10.95
CA LEU A 91 -3.99 1.70 -9.50
C LEU A 91 -3.85 3.18 -9.13
N ASP A 92 -4.86 3.73 -8.49
CA ASP A 92 -4.87 5.09 -7.95
C ASP A 92 -5.08 4.99 -6.43
N MET A 93 -4.02 5.27 -5.67
CA MET A 93 -4.00 5.05 -4.23
C MET A 93 -3.69 6.36 -3.50
N ASN A 94 -4.41 6.61 -2.38
CA ASN A 94 -4.27 7.83 -1.60
C ASN A 94 -4.33 7.55 -0.10
N TYR A 95 -3.21 7.73 0.59
CA TYR A 95 -3.09 7.53 2.03
C TYR A 95 -2.77 8.85 2.72
N VAL A 96 -3.52 9.18 3.77
CA VAL A 96 -3.43 10.49 4.42
C VAL A 96 -3.37 10.33 5.94
N ALA A 97 -2.35 10.91 6.57
CA ALA A 97 -2.29 11.09 8.01
C ALA A 97 -2.42 12.59 8.37
N ARG A 98 -3.44 12.96 9.14
CA ARG A 98 -3.62 14.34 9.62
C ARG A 98 -3.31 14.43 11.10
N HIS A 99 -2.24 15.13 11.43
CA HIS A 99 -1.74 15.32 12.79
C HIS A 99 -2.35 16.58 13.41
N ARG A 100 -3.43 16.41 14.20
CA ARG A 100 -4.10 17.51 14.92
C ARG A 100 -3.71 17.53 16.39
N GLY A 101 -3.51 16.35 16.98
CA GLY A 101 -3.11 16.20 18.37
C GLY A 101 -1.61 16.37 18.55
N LYS A 102 -1.18 16.68 19.79
CA LYS A 102 0.22 16.78 20.13
C LYS A 102 0.89 15.41 20.20
N LYS A 103 2.16 15.31 19.81
CA LYS A 103 3.00 14.09 19.90
C LYS A 103 2.36 12.88 19.21
N THR A 104 1.65 13.12 18.14
CA THR A 104 1.09 12.07 17.31
C THR A 104 2.14 11.49 16.37
N THR A 105 1.99 10.25 15.98
CA THR A 105 2.94 9.58 15.07
C THR A 105 2.23 8.92 13.91
N CYS A 106 2.86 8.93 12.73
CA CYS A 106 2.42 8.07 11.64
C CYS A 106 3.61 7.41 10.93
N GLU A 107 3.40 6.19 10.47
CA GLU A 107 4.31 5.44 9.63
C GLU A 107 3.51 4.78 8.50
N MET A 108 3.83 5.13 7.26
CA MET A 108 3.18 4.60 6.07
C MET A 108 4.22 3.95 5.16
N ASP A 109 4.24 2.62 5.12
CA ASP A 109 5.14 1.86 4.25
C ASP A 109 4.34 1.20 3.14
N SER A 110 4.75 1.46 1.91
CA SER A 110 4.17 0.83 0.73
C SER A 110 5.22 0.03 -0.04
N THR A 111 4.83 -1.14 -0.47
CA THR A 111 5.67 -2.04 -1.27
C THR A 111 4.88 -2.58 -2.44
N GLY A 112 5.41 -2.42 -3.65
CA GLY A 112 4.69 -2.83 -4.83
C GLY A 112 5.53 -3.38 -5.95
N VAL A 113 4.83 -4.10 -6.83
CA VAL A 113 5.36 -4.62 -8.09
C VAL A 113 4.46 -4.15 -9.23
N LEU A 114 5.08 -3.66 -10.29
CA LEU A 114 4.38 -3.21 -11.50
C LEU A 114 4.96 -3.90 -12.72
N ALA A 115 4.12 -4.52 -13.53
CA ALA A 115 4.49 -5.25 -14.73
C ALA A 115 3.66 -4.87 -15.95
N GLY A 116 4.14 -5.22 -17.13
CA GLY A 116 3.45 -4.98 -18.39
C GLY A 116 3.32 -3.49 -18.73
N LYS A 117 2.08 -3.01 -18.82
CA LYS A 117 1.72 -1.61 -19.07
C LYS A 117 0.92 -1.01 -17.90
N ALA A 118 1.06 -1.57 -16.71
CA ALA A 118 0.34 -1.10 -15.55
C ALA A 118 0.64 0.37 -15.26
N PHE A 119 -0.40 1.09 -14.87
CA PHE A 119 -0.31 2.47 -14.39
C PHE A 119 -0.55 2.51 -12.89
N LYS A 120 0.34 3.16 -12.14
CA LYS A 120 0.14 3.43 -10.73
C LYS A 120 0.31 4.92 -10.43
N LEU A 121 -0.63 5.48 -9.68
CA LEU A 121 -0.51 6.75 -8.99
C LEU A 121 -0.64 6.48 -7.49
N PHE A 122 0.42 6.75 -6.74
CA PHE A 122 0.43 6.67 -5.27
C PHE A 122 0.59 8.08 -4.69
N ARG A 123 -0.28 8.43 -3.75
CA ARG A 123 -0.19 9.67 -2.97
C ARG A 123 -0.09 9.32 -1.50
N GLY A 124 1.04 9.67 -0.88
CA GLY A 124 1.26 9.61 0.56
C GLY A 124 1.27 11.02 1.13
N SER A 125 0.35 11.34 2.03
CA SER A 125 0.21 12.68 2.56
C SER A 125 0.34 12.69 4.09
N ILE A 126 1.27 13.49 4.59
CA ILE A 126 1.48 13.79 6.00
C ILE A 126 1.11 15.27 6.21
N ASP A 127 0.02 15.51 6.92
CA ASP A 127 -0.50 16.86 7.18
C ASP A 127 -0.29 17.21 8.66
N LEU A 128 0.74 18.03 8.92
CA LEU A 128 1.18 18.47 10.25
C LEU A 128 0.50 19.80 10.57
N LEU A 129 -0.70 19.72 11.13
CA LEU A 129 -1.58 20.86 11.35
C LEU A 129 -1.15 21.72 12.55
N PRO A 130 -1.47 23.02 12.56
CA PRO A 130 -1.21 23.90 13.68
C PRO A 130 -1.80 23.34 15.01
N GLY A 131 -1.01 23.35 16.08
CA GLY A 131 -1.35 22.78 17.39
C GLY A 131 -0.88 21.33 17.60
N GLY A 132 -0.36 20.68 16.56
CA GLY A 132 0.19 19.30 16.61
C GLY A 132 1.64 19.21 17.05
N SER A 133 2.13 20.09 17.95
CA SER A 133 3.52 20.10 18.42
C SER A 133 4.02 18.72 18.84
N GLY A 134 5.23 18.36 18.43
CA GLY A 134 5.86 17.06 18.66
C GLY A 134 5.35 15.94 17.75
N ALA A 135 4.57 16.25 16.72
CA ALA A 135 4.12 15.25 15.76
C ALA A 135 5.27 14.76 14.87
N LYS A 136 5.25 13.47 14.54
CA LYS A 136 6.23 12.83 13.66
C LYS A 136 5.53 11.98 12.61
N GLY A 137 5.92 12.17 11.35
CA GLY A 137 5.40 11.39 10.23
C GLY A 137 6.51 10.86 9.34
N GLN A 138 6.35 9.62 8.90
CA GLN A 138 7.23 9.00 7.92
C GLN A 138 6.40 8.28 6.87
N GLU A 139 6.81 8.45 5.62
CA GLU A 139 6.29 7.69 4.47
C GLU A 139 7.45 7.09 3.69
N GLN A 140 7.33 5.80 3.36
CA GLN A 140 8.32 5.07 2.58
C GLN A 140 7.63 4.27 1.48
N GLU A 141 8.13 4.40 0.24
CA GLU A 141 7.64 3.58 -0.86
C GLU A 141 8.78 2.77 -1.48
N ASN A 142 8.52 1.47 -1.76
CA ASN A 142 9.43 0.57 -2.44
C ASN A 142 8.74 -0.06 -3.65
N VAL A 143 9.19 0.25 -4.87
CA VAL A 143 8.55 -0.22 -6.11
C VAL A 143 9.53 -1.02 -6.95
N LEU A 144 9.12 -2.21 -7.36
CA LEU A 144 9.81 -3.01 -8.36
C LEU A 144 9.09 -2.88 -9.71
N LEU A 145 9.82 -2.45 -10.73
CA LEU A 145 9.31 -2.31 -12.08
C LEU A 145 9.77 -3.48 -12.96
N LEU A 146 8.80 -4.21 -13.52
CA LEU A 146 9.01 -5.38 -14.38
C LEU A 146 8.46 -5.11 -15.79
N GLY A 147 9.12 -4.26 -16.55
CA GLY A 147 8.74 -3.94 -17.93
C GLY A 147 8.91 -2.48 -18.28
N ASP A 148 9.03 -2.21 -19.59
CA ASP A 148 9.26 -0.85 -20.11
C ASP A 148 7.98 -0.06 -20.32
N GLY A 149 6.82 -0.73 -20.35
CA GLY A 149 5.51 -0.10 -20.52
C GLY A 149 4.88 0.44 -19.23
N VAL A 150 5.49 0.19 -18.08
CA VAL A 150 4.98 0.60 -16.78
C VAL A 150 5.02 2.11 -16.61
N VAL A 151 3.93 2.67 -16.11
CA VAL A 151 3.87 4.08 -15.67
C VAL A 151 3.73 4.13 -14.16
N ASN A 152 4.79 4.57 -13.50
CA ASN A 152 4.84 4.73 -12.05
C ASN A 152 4.88 6.21 -11.68
N GLN A 153 3.86 6.68 -10.97
CA GLN A 153 3.78 8.04 -10.43
C GLN A 153 3.63 7.98 -8.91
N THR A 154 4.48 8.75 -8.22
CA THR A 154 4.47 8.89 -6.77
C THR A 154 4.44 10.37 -6.42
N ILE A 155 3.50 10.76 -5.56
CA ILE A 155 3.34 12.14 -5.09
C ILE A 155 3.37 12.11 -3.56
N PRO A 156 4.56 12.14 -2.94
CA PRO A 156 4.66 12.36 -1.50
C PRO A 156 4.34 13.81 -1.19
N LEU A 157 3.54 14.04 -0.15
CA LEU A 157 3.13 15.37 0.26
C LEU A 157 3.30 15.53 1.77
N ILE A 158 4.15 16.48 2.18
CA ILE A 158 4.28 16.89 3.58
C ILE A 158 3.81 18.33 3.69
N LEU A 159 2.66 18.53 4.35
CA LEU A 159 2.12 19.84 4.67
C LEU A 159 2.53 20.18 6.09
N CYS A 160 3.35 21.23 6.25
CA CYS A 160 3.94 21.62 7.53
C CYS A 160 3.34 22.95 7.99
N GLY A 161 2.32 22.88 8.86
CA GLY A 161 1.66 24.03 9.47
C GLY A 161 2.08 24.28 10.93
N GLU A 162 2.98 23.46 11.48
CA GLU A 162 3.50 23.53 12.85
C GLU A 162 5.04 23.54 12.80
N GLU A 163 5.70 24.22 13.75
CA GLU A 163 7.16 24.38 13.75
C GLU A 163 7.88 23.21 14.44
N ASP A 164 7.33 22.69 15.55
CA ASP A 164 7.91 21.60 16.35
C ASP A 164 7.41 20.24 15.87
N VAL A 165 7.82 19.84 14.66
CA VAL A 165 7.39 18.59 14.02
C VAL A 165 8.48 17.97 13.16
N GLU A 166 8.35 16.67 12.88
CA GLU A 166 9.23 15.93 11.97
C GLU A 166 8.39 15.26 10.88
N GLY A 167 8.70 15.55 9.63
CA GLY A 167 8.08 14.89 8.47
C GLY A 167 9.15 14.36 7.52
N ASN A 168 9.12 13.07 7.21
CA ASN A 168 10.06 12.43 6.31
C ASN A 168 9.33 11.63 5.25
N HIS A 169 9.88 11.62 4.04
CA HIS A 169 9.46 10.70 2.99
C HIS A 169 10.67 10.08 2.29
N GLY A 170 10.47 8.88 1.76
CA GLY A 170 11.47 8.19 0.95
C GLY A 170 10.80 7.35 -0.14
N ALA A 171 11.47 7.21 -1.27
CA ALA A 171 11.03 6.31 -2.32
C ALA A 171 12.22 5.56 -2.92
N THR A 172 12.08 4.25 -3.04
CA THR A 172 13.01 3.39 -3.77
C THR A 172 12.26 2.78 -4.95
N ILE A 173 12.60 3.25 -6.14
CA ILE A 173 11.99 2.77 -7.38
C ILE A 173 13.09 2.14 -8.20
N GLY A 174 12.99 0.85 -8.47
CA GLY A 174 14.04 0.11 -9.14
C GLY A 174 13.50 -0.90 -10.14
N ARG A 175 14.35 -1.25 -11.10
CA ARG A 175 14.18 -2.40 -11.99
C ARG A 175 14.98 -3.56 -11.44
N LEU A 176 14.75 -4.75 -11.98
CA LEU A 176 15.60 -5.89 -11.66
C LEU A 176 17.03 -5.62 -12.12
N ASP A 177 17.98 -5.91 -11.23
CA ASP A 177 19.40 -5.84 -11.56
C ASP A 177 19.76 -6.96 -12.56
N GLU A 178 20.31 -6.59 -13.70
CA GLU A 178 20.77 -7.54 -14.72
C GLU A 178 21.79 -8.55 -14.17
N LYS A 179 22.62 -8.13 -13.22
CA LYS A 179 23.57 -9.02 -12.55
C LYS A 179 22.86 -10.08 -11.72
N MET A 180 21.78 -9.71 -11.04
CA MET A 180 20.96 -10.64 -10.28
C MET A 180 20.27 -11.63 -11.23
N LEU A 181 19.69 -11.16 -12.33
CA LEU A 181 19.09 -12.04 -13.34
C LEU A 181 20.12 -12.99 -13.94
N PHE A 182 21.30 -12.49 -14.31
CA PHE A 182 22.40 -13.33 -14.80
C PHE A 182 22.83 -14.37 -13.77
N TYR A 183 22.97 -13.98 -12.51
CA TYR A 183 23.30 -14.92 -11.43
C TYR A 183 22.25 -16.03 -11.29
N LEU A 184 20.97 -15.71 -11.28
CA LEU A 184 19.87 -16.65 -11.19
C LEU A 184 19.85 -17.59 -12.43
N ALA A 185 20.04 -17.04 -13.62
CA ALA A 185 20.15 -17.82 -14.86
C ALA A 185 21.33 -18.79 -14.82
N SER A 186 22.49 -18.38 -14.28
CA SER A 186 23.66 -19.24 -14.11
C SER A 186 23.43 -20.40 -13.14
N ARG A 187 22.39 -20.30 -12.29
CA ARG A 187 21.91 -21.36 -11.39
C ARG A 187 20.76 -22.18 -11.95
N GLY A 188 20.42 -21.96 -13.22
CA GLY A 188 19.38 -22.72 -13.92
C GLY A 188 17.97 -22.20 -13.70
N ILE A 189 17.80 -20.98 -13.15
CA ILE A 189 16.50 -20.32 -12.99
C ILE A 189 16.27 -19.44 -14.22
N PRO A 190 15.29 -19.75 -15.09
CA PRO A 190 14.96 -18.92 -16.25
C PRO A 190 14.55 -17.51 -15.84
N GLU A 191 14.72 -16.53 -16.73
CA GLU A 191 14.44 -15.11 -16.43
C GLU A 191 12.99 -14.88 -15.97
N GLU A 192 12.01 -15.51 -16.63
CA GLU A 192 10.59 -15.40 -16.25
C GLU A 192 10.35 -15.92 -14.82
N ALA A 193 10.91 -17.09 -14.49
CA ALA A 193 10.82 -17.65 -13.15
C ALA A 193 11.53 -16.77 -12.10
N ALA A 194 12.66 -16.14 -12.47
CA ALA A 194 13.35 -15.19 -11.61
C ALA A 194 12.52 -13.94 -11.35
N ARG A 195 11.87 -13.40 -12.38
CA ARG A 195 10.96 -12.23 -12.26
C ARG A 195 9.79 -12.54 -11.33
N SER A 196 9.11 -13.67 -11.55
CA SER A 196 8.00 -14.12 -10.71
C SER A 196 8.43 -14.32 -9.25
N LEU A 197 9.57 -15.00 -9.01
CA LEU A 197 10.12 -15.23 -7.67
C LEU A 197 10.40 -13.91 -6.93
N LEU A 198 11.05 -12.96 -7.60
CA LEU A 198 11.39 -11.66 -7.01
C LEU A 198 10.16 -10.78 -6.76
N ALA A 199 9.16 -10.85 -7.65
CA ALA A 199 7.88 -10.18 -7.45
C ALA A 199 7.14 -10.73 -6.21
N ARG A 200 7.04 -12.05 -6.11
CA ARG A 200 6.43 -12.72 -4.94
C ARG A 200 7.14 -12.33 -3.66
N ALA A 201 8.47 -12.44 -3.61
CA ALA A 201 9.25 -12.10 -2.42
C ALA A 201 9.06 -10.64 -1.98
N ARG A 202 8.77 -9.74 -2.93
CA ARG A 202 8.52 -8.33 -2.62
C ARG A 202 7.17 -8.14 -1.93
N ILE A 203 6.13 -8.83 -2.36
CA ILE A 203 4.76 -8.73 -1.79
C ILE A 203 4.65 -9.54 -0.50
N GLU A 204 5.40 -10.65 -0.38
CA GLU A 204 5.40 -11.55 0.78
C GLU A 204 5.63 -10.80 2.09
N ALA A 205 6.48 -9.79 2.10
CA ALA A 205 6.73 -8.97 3.27
C ALA A 205 5.48 -8.30 3.86
N VAL A 206 4.44 -8.08 3.03
CA VAL A 206 3.14 -7.54 3.49
C VAL A 206 2.16 -8.67 3.78
N VAL A 207 2.22 -9.77 3.02
CA VAL A 207 1.39 -10.96 3.25
C VAL A 207 1.67 -11.57 4.62
N ASP A 208 2.92 -11.61 5.05
CA ASP A 208 3.34 -12.12 6.37
C ASP A 208 2.73 -11.34 7.55
N LEU A 209 2.22 -10.14 7.32
CA LEU A 209 1.53 -9.32 8.33
C LEU A 209 0.04 -9.62 8.42
N LEU A 210 -0.50 -10.43 7.51
CA LEU A 210 -1.93 -10.75 7.46
C LEU A 210 -2.26 -11.94 8.35
N PRO A 211 -3.49 -12.03 8.87
CA PRO A 211 -4.00 -13.26 9.46
C PRO A 211 -3.94 -14.43 8.47
N GLU A 212 -3.71 -15.64 8.97
CA GLU A 212 -3.50 -16.86 8.19
C GLU A 212 -4.54 -17.05 7.05
N ALA A 213 -5.82 -16.86 7.34
CA ALA A 213 -6.88 -17.01 6.33
C ALA A 213 -6.76 -16.01 5.17
N LEU A 214 -6.33 -14.77 5.43
CA LEU A 214 -6.11 -13.75 4.40
C LEU A 214 -4.78 -13.99 3.67
N ALA A 215 -3.74 -14.41 4.37
CA ALA A 215 -2.47 -14.79 3.78
C ALA A 215 -2.63 -15.93 2.77
N GLU A 216 -3.41 -16.97 3.12
CA GLU A 216 -3.75 -18.06 2.20
C GLU A 216 -4.49 -17.58 0.94
N GLU A 217 -5.42 -16.62 1.07
CA GLU A 217 -6.11 -16.01 -0.07
C GLU A 217 -5.14 -15.24 -0.97
N ALA A 218 -4.24 -14.46 -0.37
CA ALA A 218 -3.20 -13.73 -1.10
C ALA A 218 -2.27 -14.68 -1.85
N HIS A 219 -1.80 -15.76 -1.22
CA HIS A 219 -0.95 -16.77 -1.84
C HIS A 219 -1.64 -17.42 -3.04
N LYS A 220 -2.90 -17.86 -2.89
CA LYS A 220 -3.68 -18.45 -3.99
C LYS A 220 -3.83 -17.48 -5.18
N PHE A 221 -4.01 -16.18 -4.88
CA PHE A 221 -4.08 -15.18 -5.93
C PHE A 221 -2.72 -15.01 -6.63
N MET A 222 -1.63 -14.88 -5.87
CA MET A 222 -0.29 -14.70 -6.42
C MET A 222 0.16 -15.92 -7.24
N GLU A 223 -0.09 -17.13 -6.78
CA GLU A 223 0.19 -18.36 -7.54
C GLU A 223 -0.49 -18.37 -8.91
N ALA A 224 -1.73 -17.89 -8.97
CA ALA A 224 -2.51 -17.88 -10.20
C ALA A 224 -2.14 -16.76 -11.18
N HIS A 225 -1.42 -15.70 -10.74
CA HIS A 225 -1.26 -14.48 -11.54
C HIS A 225 0.18 -13.97 -11.64
N THR A 226 1.14 -14.53 -10.90
CA THR A 226 2.55 -14.09 -10.99
C THR A 226 3.39 -14.90 -11.98
N ASP A 227 2.88 -16.00 -12.50
CA ASP A 227 3.60 -16.82 -13.49
C ASP A 227 3.61 -16.16 -14.90
N GLU A 228 2.83 -15.09 -15.09
CA GLU A 228 2.75 -14.31 -16.34
C GLU A 228 3.50 -12.95 -16.27
N LEU A 229 4.37 -12.74 -15.27
CA LEU A 229 5.11 -11.48 -15.02
C LEU A 229 6.36 -11.33 -15.88
#